data_b5e9676367239b374475b5ad08232861
#
_entry.id   b5e9676367239b374475b5ad08232861
#
_cell.length_a   1.000
_cell.length_b   1.000
_cell.length_c   1.000
_cell.angle_alpha   90.00
_cell.angle_beta   90.00
_cell.angle_gamma   90.00
#
_symmetry.space_group_name_H-M   'P 1'
#
loop_
_entity.id
_entity.type
_entity.pdbx_description
1 polymer ?
#
loop_
_entity_poly.entity_id
_entity_poly.type
_entity_poly.pdbx_seq_one_letter_code
_entity_poly.pdbx_strand_id
1 'polypeptide(L)'
;IAACINLHYPQNKFKIHICDDGIRQKLKELCDKYDINYITRNDNAGAKAGNINNALKFVKGDLFVVLDADMIPKKCFLSKTVGYFSNEHLAFVQTPQVYYNKDMYQYNLSKNIPNEQDFFMRDIQEARAAHNAVLHVGTNAVFRRKYINEIGGYPTYSITEDMAVGMMLQAKG
;
A
#
# COMPACT_ATOMS: atom_id res chain seq x y z
N ILE A 1 -5.27 -10.74 5.20
CA ILE A 1 -6.36 -11.35 4.40
C ILE A 1 -7.71 -11.00 5.02
N ALA A 2 -8.02 -11.44 6.24
CA ALA A 2 -9.34 -11.23 6.86
C ALA A 2 -9.80 -9.77 6.87
N ALA A 3 -8.92 -8.81 7.16
CA ALA A 3 -9.24 -7.39 7.14
C ALA A 3 -9.61 -6.90 5.72
N CYS A 4 -8.94 -7.39 4.70
CA CYS A 4 -9.21 -7.02 3.31
C CYS A 4 -10.57 -7.58 2.81
N ILE A 5 -10.91 -8.81 3.21
CA ILE A 5 -12.21 -9.41 2.88
C ILE A 5 -13.37 -8.61 3.51
N ASN A 6 -13.14 -8.06 4.70
CA ASN A 6 -14.14 -7.32 5.46
C ASN A 6 -14.19 -5.81 5.15
N LEU A 7 -13.60 -5.35 4.05
CA LEU A 7 -13.71 -3.96 3.62
C LEU A 7 -15.16 -3.61 3.24
N HIS A 8 -15.64 -2.46 3.72
CA HIS A 8 -16.94 -1.91 3.35
C HIS A 8 -16.85 -1.20 1.99
N TYR A 9 -16.80 -2.00 0.93
CA TYR A 9 -16.78 -1.55 -0.46
C TYR A 9 -17.48 -2.60 -1.33
N PRO A 10 -18.11 -2.24 -2.46
CA PRO A 10 -18.82 -3.22 -3.30
C PRO A 10 -17.85 -4.33 -3.76
N GLN A 11 -18.18 -5.59 -3.46
CA GLN A 11 -17.32 -6.76 -3.67
C GLN A 11 -16.94 -6.97 -5.15
N ASN A 12 -17.80 -6.56 -6.07
CA ASN A 12 -17.55 -6.64 -7.51
C ASN A 12 -16.66 -5.51 -8.04
N LYS A 13 -16.23 -4.56 -7.19
CA LYS A 13 -15.40 -3.40 -7.56
C LYS A 13 -13.96 -3.51 -7.11
N PHE A 14 -13.59 -4.54 -6.38
CA PHE A 14 -12.19 -4.78 -6.01
C PHE A 14 -11.86 -6.27 -6.01
N LYS A 15 -10.59 -6.60 -6.11
CA LYS A 15 -10.05 -7.95 -5.98
C LYS A 15 -8.84 -7.91 -5.05
N ILE A 16 -8.68 -8.97 -4.28
CA ILE A 16 -7.54 -9.16 -3.40
C ILE A 16 -6.51 -10.05 -4.11
N HIS A 17 -5.26 -9.63 -4.06
CA HIS A 17 -4.13 -10.38 -4.59
C HIS A 17 -3.11 -10.58 -3.47
N ILE A 18 -2.71 -11.81 -3.24
CA ILE A 18 -1.60 -12.15 -2.34
C ILE A 18 -0.37 -12.43 -3.19
N CYS A 19 0.67 -11.63 -2.97
CA CYS A 19 1.95 -11.75 -3.66
C CYS A 19 2.94 -12.47 -2.74
N ASP A 20 3.32 -13.70 -3.07
CA ASP A 20 4.13 -14.55 -2.19
C ASP A 20 5.39 -15.08 -2.87
N ASP A 21 6.53 -14.49 -2.55
CA ASP A 21 7.86 -14.96 -3.00
C ASP A 21 8.29 -16.26 -2.31
N GLY A 22 7.62 -16.63 -1.22
CA GLY A 22 7.92 -17.86 -0.46
C GLY A 22 7.26 -19.11 -1.00
N ILE A 23 6.38 -19.01 -2.00
CA ILE A 23 5.64 -20.11 -2.63
C ILE A 23 5.03 -21.07 -1.60
N ARG A 24 4.32 -20.50 -0.62
CA ARG A 24 3.81 -21.24 0.54
C ARG A 24 2.49 -21.93 0.23
N GLN A 25 2.49 -23.25 0.18
CA GLN A 25 1.32 -24.07 -0.15
C GLN A 25 0.12 -23.80 0.78
N LYS A 26 0.34 -23.67 2.10
CA LYS A 26 -0.73 -23.36 3.06
C LYS A 26 -1.37 -21.99 2.81
N LEU A 27 -0.59 -21.00 2.33
CA LEU A 27 -1.10 -19.69 2.00
C LEU A 27 -1.92 -19.73 0.72
N LYS A 28 -1.49 -20.53 -0.25
CA LYS A 28 -2.26 -20.79 -1.48
C LYS A 28 -3.61 -21.42 -1.17
N GLU A 29 -3.64 -22.49 -0.37
CA GLU A 29 -4.89 -23.16 0.06
C GLU A 29 -5.84 -22.17 0.77
N LEU A 30 -5.29 -21.26 1.59
CA LEU A 30 -6.08 -20.22 2.23
C LEU A 30 -6.66 -19.23 1.20
N CYS A 31 -5.89 -18.85 0.20
CA CYS A 31 -6.35 -17.97 -0.89
C CYS A 31 -7.47 -18.64 -1.69
N ASP A 32 -7.29 -19.92 -2.04
CA ASP A 32 -8.30 -20.71 -2.78
C ASP A 32 -9.61 -20.81 -1.98
N LYS A 33 -9.53 -21.00 -0.65
CA LYS A 33 -10.71 -21.05 0.23
C LYS A 33 -11.55 -19.77 0.23
N TYR A 34 -10.91 -18.61 0.03
CA TYR A 34 -11.57 -17.30 0.09
C TYR A 34 -11.72 -16.63 -1.28
N ASP A 35 -11.49 -17.35 -2.38
CA ASP A 35 -11.51 -16.81 -3.75
C ASP A 35 -10.58 -15.59 -3.93
N ILE A 36 -9.36 -15.69 -3.39
CA ILE A 36 -8.33 -14.66 -3.44
C ILE A 36 -7.27 -15.07 -4.47
N ASN A 37 -6.85 -14.13 -5.30
CA ASN A 37 -5.79 -14.39 -6.26
C ASN A 37 -4.44 -14.57 -5.57
N TYR A 38 -3.80 -15.69 -5.83
CA TYR A 38 -2.46 -16.00 -5.34
C TYR A 38 -1.45 -15.85 -6.46
N ILE A 39 -0.49 -14.96 -6.27
CA ILE A 39 0.54 -14.62 -7.28
C ILE A 39 1.90 -14.98 -6.72
N THR A 40 2.66 -15.74 -7.48
CA THR A 40 4.05 -16.10 -7.17
C THR A 40 4.96 -15.77 -8.35
N ARG A 41 6.25 -15.87 -8.13
CA ARG A 41 7.29 -15.79 -9.17
C ARG A 41 8.42 -16.77 -8.86
N ASN A 42 9.25 -17.08 -9.87
CA ASN A 42 10.31 -18.08 -9.72
C ASN A 42 11.59 -17.53 -9.08
N ASP A 43 11.69 -16.22 -8.93
CA ASP A 43 12.81 -15.52 -8.32
C ASP A 43 12.30 -14.46 -7.34
N ASN A 44 13.21 -13.85 -6.58
CA ASN A 44 12.92 -12.74 -5.70
C ASN A 44 13.67 -11.47 -6.13
N ALA A 45 14.04 -11.34 -7.40
CA ALA A 45 14.78 -10.20 -7.92
C ALA A 45 14.02 -8.89 -7.66
N GLY A 46 14.73 -7.87 -7.17
CA GLY A 46 14.13 -6.58 -6.80
C GLY A 46 13.22 -6.64 -5.56
N ALA A 47 13.29 -7.71 -4.77
CA ALA A 47 12.55 -7.85 -3.51
C ALA A 47 11.08 -7.39 -3.60
N LYS A 48 10.61 -6.51 -2.73
CA LYS A 48 9.23 -6.00 -2.70
C LYS A 48 8.84 -5.28 -4.01
N ALA A 49 9.70 -4.40 -4.52
CA ALA A 49 9.45 -3.69 -5.78
C ALA A 49 9.27 -4.66 -6.95
N GLY A 50 10.14 -5.67 -7.05
CA GLY A 50 10.03 -6.71 -8.07
C GLY A 50 8.76 -7.55 -7.94
N ASN A 51 8.32 -7.85 -6.71
CA ASN A 51 7.09 -8.58 -6.47
C ASN A 51 5.85 -7.73 -6.85
N ILE A 52 5.83 -6.45 -6.51
CA ILE A 52 4.77 -5.53 -6.94
C ILE A 52 4.72 -5.44 -8.47
N ASN A 53 5.87 -5.25 -9.13
CA ASN A 53 5.95 -5.20 -10.60
C ASN A 53 5.46 -6.50 -11.26
N ASN A 54 5.76 -7.64 -10.65
CA ASN A 54 5.23 -8.91 -11.13
C ASN A 54 3.70 -8.96 -10.99
N ALA A 55 3.16 -8.54 -9.84
CA ALA A 55 1.72 -8.51 -9.60
C ALA A 55 0.98 -7.59 -10.57
N LEU A 56 1.54 -6.44 -10.91
CA LEU A 56 0.95 -5.47 -11.84
C LEU A 56 0.69 -6.03 -13.24
N LYS A 57 1.35 -7.12 -13.63
CA LYS A 57 1.08 -7.83 -14.89
C LYS A 57 -0.29 -8.53 -14.89
N PHE A 58 -0.78 -8.89 -13.72
CA PHE A 58 -2.04 -9.63 -13.52
C PHE A 58 -3.19 -8.75 -13.05
N VAL A 59 -2.89 -7.63 -12.41
CA VAL A 59 -3.90 -6.67 -11.92
C VAL A 59 -4.48 -5.87 -13.07
N LYS A 60 -5.82 -5.82 -13.15
CA LYS A 60 -6.54 -5.12 -14.24
C LYS A 60 -7.25 -3.83 -13.79
N GLY A 61 -7.31 -3.55 -12.49
CA GLY A 61 -7.95 -2.36 -11.96
C GLY A 61 -7.26 -1.06 -12.37
N ASP A 62 -8.00 0.04 -12.47
CA ASP A 62 -7.43 1.38 -12.72
C ASP A 62 -6.64 1.87 -11.51
N LEU A 63 -7.08 1.46 -10.33
CA LEU A 63 -6.41 1.72 -9.06
C LEU A 63 -5.92 0.41 -8.45
N PHE A 64 -4.83 0.48 -7.71
CA PHE A 64 -4.39 -0.62 -6.86
C PHE A 64 -3.90 -0.11 -5.51
N VAL A 65 -3.94 -0.98 -4.52
CA VAL A 65 -3.49 -0.70 -3.15
C VAL A 65 -2.29 -1.57 -2.83
N VAL A 66 -1.28 -1.00 -2.19
CA VAL A 66 -0.17 -1.74 -1.61
C VAL A 66 -0.36 -1.82 -0.10
N LEU A 67 -0.40 -3.04 0.41
CA LEU A 67 -0.47 -3.34 1.84
C LEU A 67 0.59 -4.39 2.19
N ASP A 68 1.37 -4.13 3.21
CA ASP A 68 2.25 -5.14 3.78
C ASP A 68 1.45 -6.23 4.50
N ALA A 69 2.05 -7.40 4.69
CA ALA A 69 1.37 -8.58 5.20
C ALA A 69 0.81 -8.43 6.64
N ASP A 70 1.42 -7.53 7.41
CA ASP A 70 1.05 -7.18 8.79
C ASP A 70 0.07 -6.00 8.89
N MET A 71 -0.29 -5.38 7.78
CA MET A 71 -1.22 -4.26 7.76
C MET A 71 -2.67 -4.70 7.89
N ILE A 72 -3.42 -3.97 8.72
CA ILE A 72 -4.85 -4.17 8.96
C ILE A 72 -5.60 -2.92 8.48
N PRO A 73 -6.10 -2.92 7.23
CA PRO A 73 -6.87 -1.77 6.73
C PRO A 73 -8.17 -1.62 7.51
N LYS A 74 -8.54 -0.38 7.83
CA LYS A 74 -9.85 -0.08 8.40
C LYS A 74 -10.94 -0.42 7.38
N LYS A 75 -12.11 -0.87 7.86
CA LYS A 75 -13.24 -1.26 6.99
C LYS A 75 -13.62 -0.20 5.95
N CYS A 76 -13.47 1.08 6.30
CA CYS A 76 -13.77 2.22 5.41
C CYS A 76 -12.59 2.66 4.53
N PHE A 77 -11.48 1.92 4.48
CA PHE A 77 -10.27 2.31 3.76
C PHE A 77 -10.56 2.70 2.30
N LEU A 78 -11.15 1.80 1.51
CA LEU A 78 -11.45 2.07 0.10
C LEU A 78 -12.49 3.19 -0.07
N SER A 79 -13.56 3.19 0.72
CA SER A 79 -14.61 4.23 0.63
C SER A 79 -14.11 5.63 0.97
N LYS A 80 -13.05 5.74 1.77
CA LYS A 80 -12.42 7.03 2.13
C LYS A 80 -11.31 7.47 1.19
N THR A 81 -10.74 6.56 0.41
CA THR A 81 -9.57 6.87 -0.43
C THR A 81 -9.91 6.96 -1.92
N VAL A 82 -10.76 6.07 -2.44
CA VAL A 82 -11.04 6.00 -3.88
C VAL A 82 -11.66 7.28 -4.43
N GLY A 83 -12.49 7.98 -3.65
CA GLY A 83 -13.13 9.22 -4.08
C GLY A 83 -12.17 10.34 -4.48
N TYR A 84 -10.95 10.39 -3.94
CA TYR A 84 -9.94 11.37 -4.33
C TYR A 84 -9.51 11.22 -5.78
N PHE A 85 -9.61 10.03 -6.35
CA PHE A 85 -9.24 9.75 -7.73
C PHE A 85 -10.25 10.23 -8.77
N SER A 86 -11.31 10.96 -8.38
CA SER A 86 -12.09 11.81 -9.30
C SER A 86 -11.21 12.91 -9.92
N ASN A 87 -10.16 13.35 -9.21
CA ASN A 87 -9.10 14.15 -9.81
C ASN A 87 -8.19 13.24 -10.65
N GLU A 88 -8.24 13.41 -11.98
CA GLU A 88 -7.48 12.58 -12.91
C GLU A 88 -5.96 12.78 -12.83
N HIS A 89 -5.51 13.92 -12.32
CA HIS A 89 -4.08 14.22 -12.13
C HIS A 89 -3.51 13.58 -10.86
N LEU A 90 -4.35 13.02 -9.97
CA LEU A 90 -3.87 12.40 -8.75
C LEU A 90 -3.24 11.03 -9.04
N ALA A 91 -1.95 10.92 -8.76
CA ALA A 91 -1.19 9.69 -8.97
C ALA A 91 -1.34 8.69 -7.82
N PHE A 92 -1.29 9.17 -6.58
CA PHE A 92 -1.46 8.31 -5.42
C PHE A 92 -2.02 9.04 -4.19
N VAL A 93 -2.59 8.28 -3.29
CA VAL A 93 -3.03 8.71 -1.95
C VAL A 93 -2.31 7.86 -0.92
N GLN A 94 -1.53 8.50 -0.05
CA GLN A 94 -0.92 7.86 1.11
C GLN A 94 -1.82 8.07 2.33
N THR A 95 -2.17 6.98 3.02
CA THR A 95 -2.89 7.08 4.30
C THR A 95 -1.93 6.95 5.48
N PRO A 96 -2.28 7.51 6.64
CA PRO A 96 -1.48 7.33 7.84
C PRO A 96 -1.35 5.86 8.25
N GLN A 97 -0.16 5.48 8.67
CA GLN A 97 0.12 4.23 9.36
C GLN A 97 0.01 4.46 10.87
N VAL A 98 -0.76 3.62 11.55
CA VAL A 98 -0.95 3.70 13.00
C VAL A 98 -0.59 2.35 13.59
N TYR A 99 0.22 2.35 14.64
CA TYR A 99 0.63 1.12 15.30
C TYR A 99 -0.46 0.60 16.24
N TYR A 100 -0.83 -0.65 16.06
CA TYR A 100 -1.81 -1.34 16.91
C TYR A 100 -1.21 -1.68 18.28
N ASN A 101 0.05 -2.12 18.27
CA ASN A 101 0.79 -2.45 19.49
C ASN A 101 1.42 -1.20 20.08
N LYS A 102 1.37 -1.07 21.41
CA LYS A 102 2.05 0.00 22.12
C LYS A 102 3.56 -0.19 22.04
N ASP A 103 4.28 0.92 21.87
CA ASP A 103 5.73 0.96 21.94
C ASP A 103 6.23 1.06 23.41
N MET A 104 7.54 1.02 23.58
CA MET A 104 8.19 1.09 24.90
C MET A 104 7.89 2.40 25.64
N TYR A 105 7.76 3.51 24.94
CA TYR A 105 7.44 4.81 25.52
C TYR A 105 6.01 4.84 26.04
N GLN A 106 5.07 4.34 25.26
CA GLN A 106 3.67 4.25 25.64
C GLN A 106 3.43 3.34 26.85
N TYR A 107 4.26 2.29 27.01
CA TYR A 107 4.21 1.42 28.18
C TYR A 107 4.80 2.09 29.44
N ASN A 108 5.92 2.79 29.29
CA ASN A 108 6.72 3.23 30.43
C ASN A 108 6.41 4.63 30.91
N LEU A 109 6.01 5.55 30.04
CA LEU A 109 5.86 6.97 30.40
C LEU A 109 4.42 7.39 30.61
N SER A 110 3.50 7.06 29.71
CA SER A 110 2.09 7.40 29.86
C SER A 110 1.22 6.66 28.85
N LYS A 111 0.01 6.33 29.25
CA LYS A 111 -0.97 5.62 28.40
C LYS A 111 -1.48 6.46 27.22
N ASN A 112 -1.28 7.78 27.23
CA ASN A 112 -1.86 8.71 26.26
C ASN A 112 -0.82 9.39 25.36
N ILE A 113 0.44 8.98 25.42
CA ILE A 113 1.47 9.52 24.53
C ILE A 113 1.25 8.94 23.13
N PRO A 114 1.21 9.78 22.06
CA PRO A 114 1.21 9.30 20.67
C PRO A 114 2.45 8.44 20.39
N ASN A 115 2.34 7.53 19.42
CA ASN A 115 3.52 6.85 18.90
C ASN A 115 4.46 7.88 18.27
N GLU A 116 5.77 7.64 18.35
CA GLU A 116 6.79 8.57 17.82
C GLU A 116 6.61 8.91 16.34
N GLN A 117 6.02 8.00 15.56
CA GLN A 117 5.77 8.21 14.13
C GLN A 117 4.44 8.93 13.84
N ASP A 118 3.57 9.10 14.82
CA ASP A 118 2.26 9.77 14.61
C ASP A 118 2.44 11.18 14.07
N PHE A 119 3.43 11.92 14.57
CA PHE A 119 3.73 13.28 14.13
C PHE A 119 4.15 13.30 12.63
N PHE A 120 5.04 12.38 12.24
CA PHE A 120 5.44 12.27 10.84
C PHE A 120 4.26 11.92 9.93
N MET A 121 3.48 10.92 10.32
CA MET A 121 2.40 10.39 9.48
C MET A 121 1.20 11.33 9.35
N ARG A 122 0.93 12.14 10.36
CA ARG A 122 -0.20 13.07 10.35
C ARG A 122 0.24 14.47 9.97
N ASP A 123 1.03 15.10 10.82
CA ASP A 123 1.31 16.54 10.69
C ASP A 123 2.27 16.82 9.52
N ILE A 124 3.39 16.09 9.44
CA ILE A 124 4.39 16.32 8.38
C ILE A 124 3.85 15.91 7.01
N GLN A 125 3.25 14.74 6.89
CA GLN A 125 2.72 14.26 5.61
C GLN A 125 1.55 15.12 5.11
N GLU A 126 0.69 15.61 6.02
CA GLU A 126 -0.41 16.52 5.66
C GLU A 126 0.13 17.87 5.19
N ALA A 127 1.12 18.45 5.87
CA ALA A 127 1.78 19.67 5.41
C ALA A 127 2.46 19.48 4.04
N ARG A 128 3.10 18.35 3.82
CA ARG A 128 3.73 18.00 2.53
C ARG A 128 2.70 17.84 1.41
N ALA A 129 1.49 17.40 1.72
CA ALA A 129 0.42 17.26 0.73
C ALA A 129 0.05 18.60 0.06
N ALA A 130 0.09 19.70 0.80
CA ALA A 130 -0.16 21.04 0.29
C ALA A 130 0.85 21.48 -0.80
N HIS A 131 2.01 20.83 -0.87
CA HIS A 131 3.11 21.16 -1.79
C HIS A 131 3.43 20.03 -2.78
N ASN A 132 2.50 19.11 -3.01
CA ASN A 132 2.71 17.92 -3.86
C ASN A 132 3.99 17.15 -3.49
N ALA A 133 4.28 17.02 -2.19
CA ALA A 133 5.53 16.45 -1.69
C ALA A 133 5.31 15.30 -0.69
N VAL A 134 4.14 14.64 -0.73
CA VAL A 134 3.82 13.46 0.11
C VAL A 134 4.82 12.35 -0.17
N LEU A 135 5.35 11.73 0.88
CA LEU A 135 6.19 10.55 0.73
C LEU A 135 5.33 9.29 0.72
N HIS A 136 5.59 8.40 -0.22
CA HIS A 136 5.12 7.02 -0.10
C HIS A 136 6.01 6.28 0.92
N VAL A 137 5.39 5.60 1.86
CA VAL A 137 6.07 4.94 2.99
C VAL A 137 5.95 3.40 2.91
N GLY A 138 5.89 2.88 1.69
CA GLY A 138 5.94 1.45 1.40
C GLY A 138 4.61 0.71 1.51
N THR A 139 3.66 1.20 2.28
CA THR A 139 2.39 0.54 2.54
C THR A 139 1.24 1.54 2.67
N ASN A 140 -0.01 1.06 2.78
CA ASN A 140 -1.20 1.88 3.01
C ASN A 140 -1.44 2.97 1.95
N ALA A 141 -1.02 2.75 0.73
CA ALA A 141 -1.18 3.68 -0.37
C ALA A 141 -2.07 3.12 -1.47
N VAL A 142 -2.87 3.99 -2.06
CA VAL A 142 -3.66 3.74 -3.27
C VAL A 142 -2.99 4.44 -4.43
N PHE A 143 -2.76 3.75 -5.53
CA PHE A 143 -2.11 4.27 -6.72
C PHE A 143 -3.03 4.20 -7.94
N ARG A 144 -2.90 5.18 -8.83
CA ARG A 144 -3.43 5.08 -10.18
C ARG A 144 -2.45 4.32 -11.06
N ARG A 145 -2.86 3.14 -11.54
CA ARG A 145 -2.01 2.23 -12.31
C ARG A 145 -1.41 2.88 -13.56
N LYS A 146 -2.14 3.74 -14.24
CA LYS A 146 -1.66 4.49 -15.41
C LYS A 146 -0.32 5.16 -15.12
N TYR A 147 -0.21 5.93 -14.05
CA TYR A 147 0.99 6.69 -13.73
C TYR A 147 2.16 5.83 -13.26
N ILE A 148 1.88 4.72 -12.58
CA ILE A 148 2.92 3.73 -12.27
C ILE A 148 3.49 3.11 -13.57
N ASN A 149 2.65 2.81 -14.54
CA ASN A 149 3.11 2.30 -15.84
C ASN A 149 3.95 3.35 -16.60
N GLU A 150 3.57 4.63 -16.54
CA GLU A 150 4.28 5.74 -17.20
C GLU A 150 5.69 5.98 -16.65
N ILE A 151 5.93 5.65 -15.38
CA ILE A 151 7.27 5.73 -14.78
C ILE A 151 8.06 4.41 -14.92
N GLY A 152 7.49 3.38 -15.56
CA GLY A 152 8.13 2.07 -15.76
C GLY A 152 7.97 1.08 -14.61
N GLY A 153 7.03 1.32 -13.69
CA GLY A 153 6.80 0.48 -12.50
C GLY A 153 7.55 0.95 -11.26
N TYR A 154 7.59 0.08 -10.25
CA TYR A 154 8.39 0.32 -9.04
C TYR A 154 9.88 0.18 -9.33
N PRO A 155 10.73 1.12 -8.89
CA PRO A 155 12.18 1.07 -9.11
C PRO A 155 12.81 -0.07 -8.32
N THR A 156 13.48 -1.00 -9.01
CA THR A 156 14.14 -2.15 -8.38
C THR A 156 15.61 -1.89 -8.04
N TYR A 157 16.12 -0.73 -8.41
CA TYR A 157 17.51 -0.31 -8.20
C TYR A 157 17.72 0.52 -6.91
N SER A 158 16.65 0.88 -6.21
CA SER A 158 16.68 1.62 -4.95
C SER A 158 16.31 0.73 -3.78
N ILE A 159 17.01 0.86 -2.65
CA ILE A 159 16.66 0.20 -1.39
C ILE A 159 15.39 0.84 -0.78
N THR A 160 15.19 2.14 -1.01
CA THR A 160 14.00 2.89 -0.61
C THR A 160 13.08 3.06 -1.83
N GLU A 161 12.62 1.96 -2.38
CA GLU A 161 11.83 1.91 -3.61
C GLU A 161 10.50 2.67 -3.49
N ASP A 162 9.95 2.70 -2.29
CA ASP A 162 8.73 3.40 -1.94
C ASP A 162 8.90 4.92 -2.03
N MET A 163 9.91 5.46 -1.39
CA MET A 163 10.23 6.88 -1.48
C MET A 163 10.55 7.25 -2.94
N ALA A 164 11.34 6.43 -3.62
CA ALA A 164 11.73 6.68 -5.01
C ALA A 164 10.52 6.72 -5.94
N VAL A 165 9.56 5.78 -5.83
CA VAL A 165 8.35 5.79 -6.67
C VAL A 165 7.51 7.05 -6.43
N GLY A 166 7.36 7.47 -5.17
CA GLY A 166 6.66 8.71 -4.83
C GLY A 166 7.29 9.93 -5.51
N MET A 167 8.61 10.07 -5.39
CA MET A 167 9.36 11.17 -6.01
C MET A 167 9.32 11.14 -7.55
N MET A 168 9.39 9.95 -8.16
CA MET A 168 9.27 9.80 -9.63
C MET A 168 7.91 10.23 -10.14
N LEU A 169 6.83 9.95 -9.40
CA LEU A 169 5.49 10.40 -9.75
C LEU A 169 5.36 11.91 -9.63
N GLN A 170 5.83 12.49 -8.53
CA GLN A 170 5.79 13.93 -8.28
C GLN A 170 6.63 14.73 -9.28
N ALA A 171 7.75 14.20 -9.73
CA ALA A 171 8.59 14.85 -10.74
C ALA A 171 7.92 14.97 -12.12
N LYS A 172 6.84 14.25 -12.34
CA LYS A 172 6.04 14.34 -13.58
C LYS A 172 4.83 15.30 -13.48
N GLY A 173 4.59 15.90 -12.33
CA GLY A 173 3.46 16.80 -12.05
C GLY A 173 2.39 16.07 -11.29
#